data_353b2e39bbf9d1973d07b4d3a0fcd66b
#
_entry.id   353b2e39bbf9d1973d07b4d3a0fcd66b
#
_cell.length_a   1.000
_cell.length_b   1.000
_cell.length_c   1.000
_cell.angle_alpha   90.00
_cell.angle_beta   90.00
_cell.angle_gamma   90.00
#
_symmetry.space_group_name_H-M   'P 1'
#
loop_
_entity.id
_entity.type
_entity.pdbx_description
1 polymer ?
#
loop_
_entity_poly.entity_id
_entity_poly.type
_entity_poly.pdbx_seq_one_letter_code
_entity_poly.pdbx_strand_id
1 'polypeptide(L)'
;MIFPKQAIAASLLLGLAILPACDGPAPYAAPAPETDLPDNSAKVETDRALAGNEVSTSAGVRILSAEKRVAVMAGHVAAGIDLYRAGEPDLAAAQLDSAASRETATERNGFDRFGFDPEAFETVHAAATAGTPAEEIEEALTAAEANLAATLEAAGMEKLDLILFLLELCGDEYGAGVMDAAIRRAPAYQAAYGYAVTARNVARQMEGADDLVLELELLVRMWPSEGPVMTKAVAPEPAMGTQIARARLAASLL
;
A
#
# COMPACT_ATOMS: atom_id res chain seq x y z
N MET A 1 -10.51 47.83 30.34
CA MET A 1 -10.09 48.53 29.10
C MET A 1 -10.85 47.89 27.96
N ILE A 2 -11.78 48.66 27.41
CA ILE A 2 -12.75 48.28 26.38
C ILE A 2 -12.22 48.84 25.07
N PHE A 3 -12.06 48.04 24.01
CA PHE A 3 -11.84 48.55 22.66
C PHE A 3 -12.85 47.96 21.69
N PRO A 4 -13.34 48.75 20.73
CA PRO A 4 -14.59 48.53 20.05
C PRO A 4 -14.44 47.72 18.73
N LYS A 5 -15.58 47.14 18.35
CA LYS A 5 -15.88 46.56 17.04
C LYS A 5 -15.82 47.62 15.94
N GLN A 6 -15.13 47.32 14.85
CA GLN A 6 -15.36 48.01 13.58
C GLN A 6 -15.93 47.03 12.56
N ALA A 7 -17.15 47.34 12.15
CA ALA A 7 -17.83 46.80 11.00
C ALA A 7 -17.41 47.59 9.76
N ILE A 8 -17.05 46.94 8.67
CA ILE A 8 -16.97 47.53 7.34
C ILE A 8 -17.93 46.78 6.43
N ALA A 9 -18.87 47.56 5.91
CA ALA A 9 -19.94 47.17 5.02
C ALA A 9 -19.53 47.26 3.54
N ALA A 10 -20.05 46.36 2.75
CA ALA A 10 -20.60 46.44 1.40
C ALA A 10 -19.84 47.21 0.29
N SER A 11 -19.69 46.51 -0.84
CA SER A 11 -20.19 47.05 -2.12
C SER A 11 -20.34 45.91 -3.15
N LEU A 12 -21.57 45.71 -3.54
CA LEU A 12 -22.02 44.98 -4.75
C LEU A 12 -21.61 45.79 -5.97
N LEU A 13 -21.05 45.13 -6.97
CA LEU A 13 -21.08 45.57 -8.37
C LEU A 13 -21.43 44.41 -9.29
N LEU A 14 -22.69 44.44 -9.74
CA LEU A 14 -23.22 43.65 -10.84
C LEU A 14 -22.56 44.14 -12.13
N GLY A 15 -21.85 43.25 -12.83
CA GLY A 15 -21.41 43.45 -14.23
C GLY A 15 -22.02 42.42 -15.14
N LEU A 16 -23.12 42.78 -15.80
CA LEU A 16 -23.80 41.98 -16.83
C LEU A 16 -23.04 42.17 -18.15
N ALA A 17 -22.29 41.16 -18.62
CA ALA A 17 -21.69 41.14 -19.94
C ALA A 17 -22.52 40.25 -20.87
N ILE A 18 -23.20 40.88 -21.83
CA ILE A 18 -23.92 40.24 -22.92
C ILE A 18 -22.89 39.92 -24.00
N LEU A 19 -22.74 38.64 -24.36
CA LEU A 19 -21.98 38.21 -25.54
C LEU A 19 -22.93 37.93 -26.70
N PRO A 20 -22.62 38.39 -27.91
CA PRO A 20 -23.44 38.13 -29.09
C PRO A 20 -23.25 36.68 -29.60
N ALA A 21 -24.34 36.05 -29.95
CA ALA A 21 -24.39 34.81 -30.67
C ALA A 21 -23.86 35.00 -32.11
N CYS A 22 -22.87 34.20 -32.49
CA CYS A 22 -22.50 34.02 -33.90
C CYS A 22 -23.07 32.69 -34.37
N ASP A 23 -24.13 32.77 -35.16
CA ASP A 23 -24.61 31.67 -36.02
C ASP A 23 -23.60 31.43 -37.14
N GLY A 24 -22.91 30.27 -37.12
CA GLY A 24 -22.13 29.75 -38.21
C GLY A 24 -22.69 28.40 -38.65
N PRO A 25 -22.74 28.11 -39.99
CA PRO A 25 -23.33 26.89 -40.51
C PRO A 25 -22.48 25.67 -40.12
N ALA A 26 -23.16 24.59 -39.71
CA ALA A 26 -22.56 23.32 -39.33
C ALA A 26 -21.78 22.69 -40.50
N PRO A 27 -20.54 22.22 -40.30
CA PRO A 27 -19.85 21.41 -41.29
C PRO A 27 -20.38 19.97 -41.30
N TYR A 28 -20.52 19.45 -42.50
CA TYR A 28 -20.88 18.09 -42.86
C TYR A 28 -20.19 17.05 -42.01
N ALA A 29 -20.96 16.20 -41.31
CA ALA A 29 -20.48 14.97 -40.71
C ALA A 29 -20.34 13.90 -41.80
N ALA A 30 -19.11 13.51 -42.12
CA ALA A 30 -18.86 12.30 -42.89
C ALA A 30 -19.13 11.08 -42.00
N PRO A 31 -19.76 10.00 -42.51
CA PRO A 31 -19.91 8.78 -41.75
C PRO A 31 -18.54 8.14 -41.49
N ALA A 32 -18.23 7.91 -40.25
CA ALA A 32 -17.06 7.13 -39.86
C ALA A 32 -17.24 5.67 -40.30
N PRO A 33 -16.19 4.99 -40.81
CA PRO A 33 -16.26 3.58 -41.06
C PRO A 33 -16.36 2.84 -39.71
N GLU A 34 -17.43 2.07 -39.54
CA GLU A 34 -17.54 1.08 -38.46
C GLU A 34 -16.46 0.01 -38.67
N THR A 35 -15.36 0.13 -37.98
CA THR A 35 -14.43 -0.97 -37.76
C THR A 35 -14.89 -1.67 -36.51
N ASP A 36 -15.62 -2.76 -36.65
CA ASP A 36 -15.83 -3.79 -35.61
C ASP A 36 -14.46 -4.39 -35.24
N LEU A 37 -13.75 -3.71 -34.38
CA LEU A 37 -12.66 -4.34 -33.57
C LEU A 37 -13.29 -4.83 -32.29
N PRO A 38 -13.15 -6.12 -31.95
CA PRO A 38 -13.65 -6.62 -30.68
C PRO A 38 -12.99 -5.83 -29.56
N ASP A 39 -13.83 -5.22 -28.74
CA ASP A 39 -13.40 -4.50 -27.54
C ASP A 39 -12.77 -5.47 -26.54
N ASN A 40 -11.46 -5.59 -26.60
CA ASN A 40 -10.67 -6.43 -25.72
C ASN A 40 -10.33 -5.73 -24.37
N SER A 41 -10.73 -4.46 -24.23
CA SER A 41 -10.39 -3.66 -23.04
C SER A 41 -11.03 -4.21 -21.78
N ALA A 42 -12.30 -4.63 -21.86
CA ALA A 42 -13.00 -5.23 -20.72
C ALA A 42 -12.40 -6.57 -20.28
N LYS A 43 -11.88 -7.36 -21.24
CA LYS A 43 -11.26 -8.66 -20.93
C LYS A 43 -9.88 -8.49 -20.28
N VAL A 44 -9.09 -7.50 -20.73
CA VAL A 44 -7.78 -7.18 -20.15
C VAL A 44 -7.92 -6.62 -18.73
N GLU A 45 -8.92 -5.75 -18.49
CA GLU A 45 -9.22 -5.25 -17.14
C GLU A 45 -9.74 -6.35 -16.21
N THR A 46 -10.58 -7.25 -16.71
CA THR A 46 -11.09 -8.39 -15.94
C THR A 46 -9.98 -9.39 -15.61
N ASP A 47 -9.10 -9.70 -16.56
CA ASP A 47 -7.96 -10.59 -16.34
C ASP A 47 -6.93 -9.97 -15.38
N ARG A 48 -6.73 -8.64 -15.41
CA ARG A 48 -5.86 -7.92 -14.48
C ARG A 48 -6.45 -7.84 -13.07
N ALA A 49 -7.76 -7.60 -12.96
CA ALA A 49 -8.47 -7.61 -11.68
C ALA A 49 -8.50 -9.00 -11.05
N LEU A 50 -8.62 -10.05 -11.86
CA LEU A 50 -8.57 -11.44 -11.40
C LEU A 50 -7.15 -11.83 -10.95
N ALA A 51 -6.10 -11.41 -11.66
CA ALA A 51 -4.71 -11.67 -11.28
C ALA A 51 -4.33 -10.96 -9.97
N GLY A 52 -4.73 -9.71 -9.76
CA GLY A 52 -4.50 -8.97 -8.50
C GLY A 52 -5.24 -9.60 -7.32
N ASN A 53 -6.46 -10.10 -7.54
CA ASN A 53 -7.26 -10.74 -6.50
C ASN A 53 -6.76 -12.14 -6.12
N GLU A 54 -6.05 -12.83 -7.02
CA GLU A 54 -5.48 -14.16 -6.73
C GLU A 54 -4.27 -14.11 -5.81
N VAL A 55 -3.45 -13.07 -5.88
CA VAL A 55 -2.28 -12.91 -4.99
C VAL A 55 -2.71 -12.58 -3.56
N SER A 56 -3.81 -11.86 -3.37
CA SER A 56 -4.35 -11.49 -2.05
C SER A 56 -5.10 -12.64 -1.35
N THR A 57 -5.26 -13.80 -1.99
CA THR A 57 -5.86 -14.98 -1.37
C THR A 57 -4.78 -15.96 -0.93
N SER A 58 -5.04 -16.70 0.15
CA SER A 58 -4.15 -17.79 0.60
C SER A 58 -3.83 -18.80 -0.53
N ALA A 59 -4.75 -19.02 -1.46
CA ALA A 59 -4.52 -19.85 -2.65
C ALA A 59 -3.52 -19.18 -3.61
N GLY A 60 -3.66 -17.90 -3.88
CA GLY A 60 -2.76 -17.13 -4.73
C GLY A 60 -1.35 -17.04 -4.15
N VAL A 61 -1.22 -16.79 -2.85
CA VAL A 61 0.08 -16.78 -2.16
C VAL A 61 0.80 -18.13 -2.32
N ARG A 62 0.11 -19.25 -2.19
CA ARG A 62 0.73 -20.59 -2.28
C ARG A 62 1.31 -20.95 -3.64
N ILE A 63 0.86 -20.36 -4.73
CA ILE A 63 1.43 -20.58 -6.07
C ILE A 63 2.69 -19.77 -6.34
N LEU A 64 2.98 -18.75 -5.50
CA LEU A 64 4.21 -17.98 -5.60
C LEU A 64 5.43 -18.81 -5.21
N SER A 65 6.61 -18.43 -5.72
CA SER A 65 7.87 -18.96 -5.23
C SER A 65 8.05 -18.65 -3.73
N ALA A 66 8.87 -19.42 -3.02
CA ALA A 66 9.06 -19.22 -1.60
C ALA A 66 9.62 -17.82 -1.28
N GLU A 67 10.51 -17.31 -2.13
CA GLU A 67 11.11 -15.99 -2.01
C GLU A 67 10.03 -14.87 -2.08
N LYS A 68 9.10 -14.97 -3.04
CA LYS A 68 7.97 -14.05 -3.17
C LYS A 68 6.99 -14.17 -2.01
N ARG A 69 6.77 -15.38 -1.50
CA ARG A 69 5.91 -15.59 -0.31
C ARG A 69 6.50 -14.95 0.95
N VAL A 70 7.83 -14.99 1.11
CA VAL A 70 8.53 -14.23 2.18
C VAL A 70 8.27 -12.74 2.02
N ALA A 71 8.34 -12.20 0.81
CA ALA A 71 8.07 -10.78 0.55
C ALA A 71 6.62 -10.38 0.88
N VAL A 72 5.63 -11.23 0.53
CA VAL A 72 4.22 -11.02 0.91
C VAL A 72 4.08 -11.00 2.43
N MET A 73 4.61 -12.01 3.12
CA MET A 73 4.58 -12.08 4.59
C MET A 73 5.25 -10.85 5.22
N ALA A 74 6.38 -10.39 4.65
CA ALA A 74 7.11 -9.24 5.17
C ALA A 74 6.26 -7.96 5.20
N GLY A 75 5.47 -7.71 4.18
CA GLY A 75 4.54 -6.58 4.17
C GLY A 75 3.48 -6.68 5.25
N HIS A 76 2.84 -7.84 5.39
CA HIS A 76 1.85 -8.05 6.45
C HIS A 76 2.45 -7.87 7.84
N VAL A 77 3.62 -8.45 8.11
CA VAL A 77 4.30 -8.31 9.40
C VAL A 77 4.68 -6.85 9.68
N ALA A 78 5.22 -6.13 8.71
CA ALA A 78 5.55 -4.72 8.88
C ALA A 78 4.32 -3.89 9.25
N ALA A 79 3.19 -4.09 8.57
CA ALA A 79 1.93 -3.44 8.92
C ALA A 79 1.45 -3.83 10.32
N GLY A 80 1.54 -5.11 10.69
CA GLY A 80 1.12 -5.62 11.98
C GLY A 80 1.92 -5.03 13.14
N ILE A 81 3.23 -4.95 13.02
CA ILE A 81 4.10 -4.38 14.06
C ILE A 81 3.83 -2.89 14.24
N ASP A 82 3.69 -2.12 13.15
CA ASP A 82 3.40 -0.70 13.25
C ASP A 82 1.99 -0.43 13.83
N LEU A 83 0.97 -1.25 13.48
CA LEU A 83 -0.35 -1.21 14.10
C LEU A 83 -0.29 -1.51 15.60
N TYR A 84 0.53 -2.48 16.01
CA TYR A 84 0.67 -2.83 17.41
C TYR A 84 1.28 -1.68 18.21
N ARG A 85 2.34 -1.05 17.69
CA ARG A 85 2.95 0.15 18.29
C ARG A 85 2.00 1.35 18.30
N ALA A 86 1.06 1.41 17.35
CA ALA A 86 0.01 2.43 17.31
C ALA A 86 -1.15 2.18 18.30
N GLY A 87 -1.12 1.08 19.06
CA GLY A 87 -2.16 0.73 20.02
C GLY A 87 -3.40 0.07 19.41
N GLU A 88 -3.25 -0.57 18.25
CA GLU A 88 -4.31 -1.27 17.51
C GLU A 88 -4.07 -2.80 17.52
N PRO A 89 -4.07 -3.48 18.70
CA PRO A 89 -3.64 -4.86 18.82
C PRO A 89 -4.49 -5.85 18.02
N ASP A 90 -5.81 -5.65 17.91
CA ASP A 90 -6.70 -6.52 17.14
C ASP A 90 -6.37 -6.47 15.63
N LEU A 91 -6.09 -5.27 15.11
CA LEU A 91 -5.71 -5.08 13.71
C LEU A 91 -4.29 -5.63 13.47
N ALA A 92 -3.41 -5.47 14.43
CA ALA A 92 -2.06 -6.03 14.42
C ALA A 92 -2.09 -7.56 14.35
N ALA A 93 -2.86 -8.22 15.20
CA ALA A 93 -3.01 -9.68 15.23
C ALA A 93 -3.48 -10.19 13.86
N ALA A 94 -4.47 -9.54 13.24
CA ALA A 94 -4.97 -9.93 11.92
C ALA A 94 -3.91 -9.85 10.81
N GLN A 95 -3.00 -8.87 10.86
CA GLN A 95 -1.88 -8.77 9.92
C GLN A 95 -0.76 -9.80 10.22
N LEU A 96 -0.51 -10.08 11.49
CA LEU A 96 0.51 -11.03 11.92
C LEU A 96 0.13 -12.51 11.68
N ASP A 97 -1.14 -12.81 11.41
CA ASP A 97 -1.62 -14.17 11.09
C ASP A 97 -0.81 -14.84 9.97
N SER A 98 -0.36 -14.09 8.98
CA SER A 98 0.46 -14.61 7.88
C SER A 98 1.77 -15.24 8.35
N ALA A 99 2.35 -14.73 9.43
CA ALA A 99 3.62 -15.21 10.00
C ALA A 99 3.44 -16.22 11.16
N ALA A 100 2.36 -16.11 11.93
CA ALA A 100 2.18 -16.81 13.18
C ALA A 100 1.11 -17.92 13.14
N SER A 101 -0.01 -17.72 12.41
CA SER A 101 -1.15 -18.63 12.46
C SER A 101 -0.84 -20.00 11.85
N ARG A 102 -1.39 -21.06 12.47
CA ARG A 102 -1.33 -22.43 11.93
C ARG A 102 -2.15 -22.57 10.65
N GLU A 103 -3.17 -21.76 10.46
CA GLU A 103 -4.03 -21.80 9.28
C GLU A 103 -3.26 -21.36 8.03
N THR A 104 -2.32 -20.42 8.17
CA THR A 104 -1.44 -19.93 7.11
C THR A 104 -0.11 -20.70 7.00
N ALA A 105 0.12 -21.72 7.83
CA ALA A 105 1.39 -22.46 7.88
C ALA A 105 1.85 -23.00 6.51
N THR A 106 0.91 -23.38 5.64
CA THR A 106 1.23 -23.86 4.28
C THR A 106 1.81 -22.79 3.39
N GLU A 107 1.56 -21.51 3.65
CA GLU A 107 2.14 -20.38 2.94
C GLU A 107 3.61 -20.19 3.28
N ARG A 108 4.02 -20.65 4.46
CA ARG A 108 5.40 -20.57 4.97
C ARG A 108 6.24 -21.83 4.69
N ASN A 109 5.70 -22.77 3.92
CA ASN A 109 6.45 -23.98 3.55
C ASN A 109 7.80 -23.62 2.89
N GLY A 110 8.90 -24.12 3.47
CA GLY A 110 10.25 -23.91 2.99
C GLY A 110 10.90 -22.61 3.46
N PHE A 111 10.30 -21.87 4.39
CA PHE A 111 10.91 -20.65 4.98
C PHE A 111 12.03 -20.97 5.98
N ASP A 112 12.02 -22.18 6.55
CA ASP A 112 13.08 -22.70 7.40
C ASP A 112 14.47 -22.60 6.75
N ARG A 113 14.56 -22.82 5.44
CA ARG A 113 15.81 -22.68 4.67
C ARG A 113 16.35 -21.26 4.62
N PHE A 114 15.51 -20.27 4.92
CA PHE A 114 15.88 -18.85 4.97
C PHE A 114 16.09 -18.34 6.40
N GLY A 115 16.04 -19.25 7.40
CA GLY A 115 16.22 -18.88 8.81
C GLY A 115 15.00 -18.24 9.45
N PHE A 116 13.80 -18.44 8.87
CA PHE A 116 12.55 -18.00 9.48
C PHE A 116 12.30 -18.70 10.81
N ASP A 117 12.10 -17.90 11.86
CA ASP A 117 11.79 -18.37 13.22
C ASP A 117 10.30 -18.09 13.53
N PRO A 118 9.41 -19.09 13.41
CA PRO A 118 7.99 -18.89 13.67
C PRO A 118 7.70 -18.52 15.13
N GLU A 119 8.52 -18.95 16.12
CA GLU A 119 8.27 -18.70 17.54
C GLU A 119 8.35 -17.20 17.88
N ALA A 120 9.23 -16.45 17.20
CA ALA A 120 9.33 -15.01 17.35
C ALA A 120 8.01 -14.31 16.97
N PHE A 121 7.36 -14.76 15.89
CA PHE A 121 6.09 -14.18 15.42
C PHE A 121 4.88 -14.68 16.22
N GLU A 122 4.88 -15.95 16.62
CA GLU A 122 3.84 -16.52 17.49
C GLU A 122 3.79 -15.79 18.84
N THR A 123 4.95 -15.41 19.41
CA THR A 123 5.04 -14.63 20.64
C THR A 123 4.39 -13.25 20.49
N VAL A 124 4.73 -12.52 19.43
CA VAL A 124 4.17 -11.18 19.17
C VAL A 124 2.66 -11.26 18.86
N HIS A 125 2.24 -12.23 18.06
CA HIS A 125 0.82 -12.45 17.73
C HIS A 125 -0.01 -12.79 18.96
N ALA A 126 0.50 -13.69 19.84
CA ALA A 126 -0.18 -14.05 21.08
C ALA A 126 -0.32 -12.85 22.01
N ALA A 127 0.71 -12.02 22.14
CA ALA A 127 0.66 -10.80 22.94
C ALA A 127 -0.36 -9.78 22.37
N ALA A 128 -0.39 -9.58 21.06
CA ALA A 128 -1.38 -8.74 20.39
C ALA A 128 -2.81 -9.24 20.65
N THR A 129 -3.04 -10.54 20.48
CA THR A 129 -4.35 -11.17 20.74
C THR A 129 -4.77 -11.05 22.21
N ALA A 130 -3.82 -11.06 23.13
CA ALA A 130 -4.09 -10.86 24.56
C ALA A 130 -4.29 -9.38 24.95
N GLY A 131 -4.06 -8.45 24.03
CA GLY A 131 -4.13 -7.01 24.29
C GLY A 131 -3.02 -6.51 25.22
N THR A 132 -1.85 -7.20 25.25
CA THR A 132 -0.68 -6.75 25.99
C THR A 132 -0.19 -5.43 25.40
N PRO A 133 0.18 -4.40 26.19
CA PRO A 133 0.76 -3.17 25.64
C PRO A 133 2.05 -3.43 24.85
N ALA A 134 2.23 -2.73 23.74
CA ALA A 134 3.41 -2.92 22.86
C ALA A 134 4.72 -2.64 23.59
N GLU A 135 4.72 -1.68 24.50
CA GLU A 135 5.89 -1.29 25.31
C GLU A 135 6.39 -2.42 26.21
N GLU A 136 5.51 -3.36 26.61
CA GLU A 136 5.89 -4.50 27.45
C GLU A 136 6.61 -5.59 26.65
N ILE A 137 6.47 -5.61 25.31
CA ILE A 137 7.05 -6.64 24.45
C ILE A 137 7.96 -6.05 23.35
N GLU A 138 8.43 -4.82 23.50
CA GLU A 138 9.25 -4.15 22.47
C GLU A 138 10.52 -4.95 22.10
N GLU A 139 11.09 -5.69 23.04
CA GLU A 139 12.21 -6.60 22.75
C GLU A 139 11.78 -7.73 21.79
N ALA A 140 10.60 -8.31 21.98
CA ALA A 140 10.06 -9.35 21.10
C ALA A 140 9.69 -8.79 19.73
N LEU A 141 9.12 -7.57 19.67
CA LEU A 141 8.86 -6.87 18.40
C LEU A 141 10.14 -6.65 17.62
N THR A 142 11.18 -6.14 18.27
CA THR A 142 12.50 -5.92 17.65
C THR A 142 13.12 -7.23 17.17
N ALA A 143 13.00 -8.32 17.93
CA ALA A 143 13.50 -9.63 17.53
C ALA A 143 12.77 -10.19 16.31
N ALA A 144 11.44 -10.02 16.23
CA ALA A 144 10.64 -10.42 15.08
C ALA A 144 11.01 -9.61 13.83
N GLU A 145 11.19 -8.28 13.94
CA GLU A 145 11.66 -7.42 12.84
C GLU A 145 13.05 -7.86 12.35
N ALA A 146 13.97 -8.16 13.25
CA ALA A 146 15.31 -8.61 12.89
C ALA A 146 15.30 -9.98 12.20
N ASN A 147 14.48 -10.94 12.67
CA ASN A 147 14.31 -12.23 12.01
C ASN A 147 13.70 -12.07 10.62
N LEU A 148 12.67 -11.22 10.49
CA LEU A 148 12.05 -10.95 9.19
C LEU A 148 13.05 -10.37 8.19
N ALA A 149 13.85 -9.39 8.60
CA ALA A 149 14.85 -8.76 7.74
C ALA A 149 15.91 -9.79 7.29
N ALA A 150 16.39 -10.63 8.22
CA ALA A 150 17.34 -11.70 7.91
C ALA A 150 16.74 -12.76 6.96
N THR A 151 15.48 -13.15 7.18
CA THR A 151 14.76 -14.10 6.34
C THR A 151 14.56 -13.55 4.92
N LEU A 152 14.21 -12.29 4.79
CA LEU A 152 14.02 -11.62 3.49
C LEU A 152 15.35 -11.51 2.73
N GLU A 153 16.45 -11.19 3.40
CA GLU A 153 17.78 -11.16 2.80
C GLU A 153 18.22 -12.57 2.36
N ALA A 154 18.03 -13.58 3.22
CA ALA A 154 18.38 -14.97 2.92
C ALA A 154 17.52 -15.59 1.80
N ALA A 155 16.31 -15.07 1.57
CA ALA A 155 15.48 -15.44 0.43
C ALA A 155 16.12 -15.11 -0.92
N GLY A 156 17.05 -14.13 -0.96
CA GLY A 156 17.97 -13.93 -2.07
C GLY A 156 17.36 -13.35 -3.35
N MET A 157 16.20 -12.68 -3.26
CA MET A 157 15.69 -11.89 -4.39
C MET A 157 16.63 -10.70 -4.65
N GLU A 158 16.88 -10.39 -5.92
CA GLU A 158 17.53 -9.12 -6.26
C GLU A 158 16.74 -7.96 -5.67
N LYS A 159 17.43 -7.03 -4.98
CA LYS A 159 16.76 -5.96 -4.20
C LYS A 159 15.84 -5.11 -5.06
N LEU A 160 16.23 -4.81 -6.29
CA LEU A 160 15.41 -4.03 -7.21
C LEU A 160 14.13 -4.78 -7.62
N ASP A 161 14.26 -6.08 -7.96
CA ASP A 161 13.11 -6.93 -8.30
C ASP A 161 12.16 -7.07 -7.12
N LEU A 162 12.71 -7.21 -5.90
CA LEU A 162 11.92 -7.25 -4.67
C LEU A 162 11.14 -5.95 -4.46
N ILE A 163 11.78 -4.78 -4.61
CA ILE A 163 11.12 -3.48 -4.47
C ILE A 163 10.01 -3.32 -5.52
N LEU A 164 10.27 -3.67 -6.77
CA LEU A 164 9.27 -3.57 -7.84
C LEU A 164 8.07 -4.49 -7.57
N PHE A 165 8.31 -5.70 -7.08
CA PHE A 165 7.24 -6.63 -6.67
C PHE A 165 6.42 -6.09 -5.48
N LEU A 166 7.09 -5.54 -4.46
CA LEU A 166 6.40 -4.91 -3.32
C LEU A 166 5.58 -3.68 -3.73
N LEU A 167 6.06 -2.87 -4.68
CA LEU A 167 5.31 -1.74 -5.22
C LEU A 167 4.10 -2.18 -6.05
N GLU A 168 4.16 -3.32 -6.72
CA GLU A 168 3.01 -3.93 -7.40
C GLU A 168 1.94 -4.33 -6.37
N LEU A 169 2.34 -5.11 -5.35
CA LEU A 169 1.44 -5.50 -4.26
C LEU A 169 0.84 -4.30 -3.52
N CYS A 170 1.64 -3.26 -3.27
CA CYS A 170 1.18 -2.02 -2.64
C CYS A 170 0.05 -1.37 -3.46
N GLY A 171 0.21 -1.28 -4.77
CA GLY A 171 -0.80 -0.70 -5.66
C GLY A 171 -2.09 -1.53 -5.70
N ASP A 172 -1.96 -2.83 -5.84
CA ASP A 172 -3.10 -3.75 -5.92
C ASP A 172 -3.91 -3.77 -4.61
N GLU A 173 -3.22 -3.87 -3.46
CA GLU A 173 -3.88 -3.87 -2.16
C GLU A 173 -4.48 -2.50 -1.81
N TYR A 174 -3.82 -1.39 -2.18
CA TYR A 174 -4.41 -0.07 -1.99
C TYR A 174 -5.68 0.10 -2.81
N GLY A 175 -5.67 -0.28 -4.09
CA GLY A 175 -6.86 -0.25 -4.95
C GLY A 175 -7.98 -1.18 -4.48
N ALA A 176 -7.65 -2.31 -3.85
CA ALA A 176 -8.62 -3.20 -3.24
C ALA A 176 -9.16 -2.67 -1.89
N GLY A 177 -8.34 -1.90 -1.16
CA GLY A 177 -8.63 -1.39 0.19
C GLY A 177 -9.37 -0.06 0.23
N VAL A 178 -9.15 0.79 -0.78
CA VAL A 178 -9.65 2.17 -0.82
C VAL A 178 -10.57 2.37 -2.01
N MET A 179 -11.65 3.09 -1.83
CA MET A 179 -12.56 3.54 -2.88
C MET A 179 -13.13 4.90 -2.50
N ASP A 180 -13.11 5.84 -3.45
CA ASP A 180 -13.58 7.23 -3.24
C ASP A 180 -12.89 7.89 -2.03
N ALA A 181 -11.57 7.73 -1.91
CA ALA A 181 -10.75 8.22 -0.80
C ALA A 181 -11.25 7.78 0.59
N ALA A 182 -11.90 6.62 0.68
CA ALA A 182 -12.35 6.01 1.93
C ALA A 182 -11.91 4.55 2.02
N ILE A 183 -11.52 4.13 3.23
CA ILE A 183 -11.15 2.74 3.48
C ILE A 183 -12.42 1.88 3.40
N ARG A 184 -12.42 0.89 2.51
CA ARG A 184 -13.48 -0.11 2.31
C ARG A 184 -13.08 -1.48 2.83
N ARG A 185 -11.79 -1.82 2.71
CA ARG A 185 -11.23 -3.08 3.23
C ARG A 185 -9.97 -2.76 4.03
N ALA A 186 -10.11 -2.70 5.35
CA ALA A 186 -9.01 -2.36 6.24
C ALA A 186 -7.78 -3.27 6.07
N PRO A 187 -7.90 -4.61 6.00
CA PRO A 187 -6.74 -5.47 5.85
C PRO A 187 -5.91 -5.17 4.59
N ALA A 188 -6.57 -4.88 3.47
CA ALA A 188 -5.89 -4.55 2.22
C ALA A 188 -5.18 -3.17 2.31
N TYR A 189 -5.85 -2.15 2.85
CA TYR A 189 -5.24 -0.83 3.09
C TYR A 189 -4.00 -0.93 3.99
N GLN A 190 -4.05 -1.78 5.01
CA GLN A 190 -2.95 -2.01 5.95
C GLN A 190 -1.79 -2.77 5.30
N ALA A 191 -2.09 -3.83 4.53
CA ALA A 191 -1.09 -4.58 3.79
C ALA A 191 -0.35 -3.69 2.77
N ALA A 192 -1.07 -2.81 2.05
CA ALA A 192 -0.46 -1.86 1.13
C ALA A 192 0.61 -0.96 1.81
N TYR A 193 0.33 -0.49 3.02
CA TYR A 193 1.30 0.23 3.83
C TYR A 193 2.53 -0.62 4.13
N GLY A 194 2.34 -1.84 4.60
CA GLY A 194 3.44 -2.72 4.96
C GLY A 194 4.35 -3.04 3.77
N TYR A 195 3.80 -3.20 2.57
CA TYR A 195 4.60 -3.36 1.35
C TYR A 195 5.42 -2.10 1.04
N ALA A 196 4.85 -0.91 1.19
CA ALA A 196 5.58 0.34 1.01
C ALA A 196 6.73 0.51 2.02
N VAL A 197 6.48 0.19 3.30
CA VAL A 197 7.49 0.22 4.37
C VAL A 197 8.61 -0.78 4.09
N THR A 198 8.26 -2.01 3.71
CA THR A 198 9.23 -3.06 3.38
C THR A 198 10.10 -2.64 2.20
N ALA A 199 9.50 -2.13 1.11
CA ALA A 199 10.22 -1.62 -0.05
C ALA A 199 11.21 -0.50 0.32
N ARG A 200 10.78 0.47 1.14
CA ARG A 200 11.65 1.54 1.65
C ARG A 200 12.82 1.00 2.46
N ASN A 201 12.57 0.04 3.34
CA ASN A 201 13.62 -0.55 4.17
C ASN A 201 14.67 -1.32 3.36
N VAL A 202 14.24 -2.01 2.30
CA VAL A 202 15.14 -2.67 1.33
C VAL A 202 15.95 -1.63 0.54
N ALA A 203 15.32 -0.57 0.04
CA ALA A 203 16.00 0.49 -0.72
C ALA A 203 17.09 1.19 0.10
N ARG A 204 16.86 1.42 1.39
CA ARG A 204 17.84 2.03 2.31
C ARG A 204 19.13 1.21 2.48
N GLN A 205 19.13 -0.06 2.06
CA GLN A 205 20.30 -0.93 2.09
C GLN A 205 21.03 -0.98 0.74
N MET A 206 20.59 -0.18 -0.25
CA MET A 206 21.18 -0.14 -1.57
C MET A 206 22.08 1.11 -1.71
N GLU A 207 23.29 0.92 -2.26
CA GLU A 207 24.16 2.05 -2.57
C GLU A 207 23.62 2.82 -3.78
N GLY A 208 23.66 4.14 -3.72
CA GLY A 208 23.23 5.02 -4.80
C GLY A 208 21.71 5.12 -5.00
N ALA A 209 20.89 4.58 -4.10
CA ALA A 209 19.44 4.57 -4.20
C ALA A 209 18.75 5.77 -3.52
N ASP A 210 19.43 6.88 -3.29
CA ASP A 210 18.92 8.03 -2.53
C ASP A 210 17.61 8.57 -3.11
N ASP A 211 17.51 8.70 -4.43
CA ASP A 211 16.30 9.19 -5.11
C ASP A 211 15.13 8.20 -4.94
N LEU A 212 15.40 6.90 -5.04
CA LEU A 212 14.40 5.85 -4.79
C LEU A 212 13.94 5.86 -3.34
N VAL A 213 14.87 5.97 -2.39
CA VAL A 213 14.55 6.08 -0.95
C VAL A 213 13.65 7.28 -0.70
N LEU A 214 13.96 8.45 -1.29
CA LEU A 214 13.13 9.65 -1.16
C LEU A 214 11.69 9.42 -1.67
N GLU A 215 11.53 8.82 -2.85
CA GLU A 215 10.19 8.55 -3.42
C GLU A 215 9.42 7.51 -2.59
N LEU A 216 10.10 6.51 -2.01
CA LEU A 216 9.48 5.55 -1.10
C LEU A 216 9.12 6.16 0.26
N GLU A 217 9.91 7.11 0.77
CA GLU A 217 9.54 7.87 1.97
C GLU A 217 8.31 8.74 1.73
N LEU A 218 8.20 9.38 0.56
CA LEU A 218 7.02 10.13 0.17
C LEU A 218 5.80 9.21 0.03
N LEU A 219 5.98 7.99 -0.49
CA LEU A 219 4.93 6.98 -0.57
C LEU A 219 4.42 6.60 0.82
N VAL A 220 5.31 6.26 1.75
CA VAL A 220 4.92 5.87 3.13
C VAL A 220 4.20 7.02 3.85
N ARG A 221 4.59 8.28 3.60
CA ARG A 221 3.92 9.47 4.18
C ARG A 221 2.50 9.70 3.66
N MET A 222 1.99 8.92 2.71
CA MET A 222 0.59 8.98 2.28
C MET A 222 -0.36 8.30 3.30
N TRP A 223 0.18 7.58 4.27
CA TRP A 223 -0.52 7.08 5.45
C TRP A 223 -0.32 8.00 6.66
N PRO A 224 -1.13 7.87 7.72
CA PRO A 224 -0.90 8.57 8.98
C PRO A 224 0.49 8.31 9.56
N SER A 225 1.01 9.25 10.33
CA SER A 225 2.34 9.13 10.97
C SER A 225 2.42 7.98 11.97
N GLU A 226 1.29 7.61 12.54
CA GLU A 226 1.12 6.52 13.50
C GLU A 226 1.10 5.13 12.83
N GLY A 227 1.12 5.08 11.49
CA GLY A 227 1.01 3.82 10.73
C GLY A 227 -0.32 3.67 10.00
N PRO A 228 -0.69 2.44 9.59
CA PRO A 228 -1.88 2.20 8.78
C PRO A 228 -3.17 2.12 9.61
N VAL A 229 -3.32 3.04 10.57
CA VAL A 229 -4.51 3.14 11.43
C VAL A 229 -5.73 3.58 10.65
N MET A 230 -6.92 3.24 11.17
CA MET A 230 -8.17 3.63 10.54
C MET A 230 -8.39 5.13 10.62
N THR A 231 -8.57 5.79 9.48
CA THR A 231 -8.82 7.22 9.37
C THR A 231 -10.03 7.51 8.48
N LYS A 232 -10.62 8.71 8.62
CA LYS A 232 -11.80 9.11 7.85
C LYS A 232 -11.50 9.47 6.40
N ALA A 233 -10.27 9.91 6.14
CA ALA A 233 -9.85 10.33 4.82
C ALA A 233 -8.43 9.79 4.54
N VAL A 234 -8.27 9.19 3.39
CA VAL A 234 -7.00 8.65 2.89
C VAL A 234 -6.66 9.26 1.54
N ALA A 235 -5.44 9.08 1.09
CA ALA A 235 -5.04 9.53 -0.24
C ALA A 235 -5.97 8.94 -1.31
N PRO A 236 -6.43 9.72 -2.30
CA PRO A 236 -7.16 9.18 -3.43
C PRO A 236 -6.30 8.18 -4.21
N GLU A 237 -6.91 7.11 -4.78
CA GLU A 237 -6.22 6.08 -5.54
C GLU A 237 -5.34 6.64 -6.67
N PRO A 238 -5.76 7.67 -7.44
CA PRO A 238 -4.89 8.26 -8.47
C PRO A 238 -3.63 8.92 -7.92
N ALA A 239 -3.69 9.51 -6.70
CA ALA A 239 -2.52 10.09 -6.05
C ALA A 239 -1.55 9.01 -5.60
N MET A 240 -2.07 7.92 -5.02
CA MET A 240 -1.30 6.74 -4.66
C MET A 240 -0.62 6.12 -5.88
N GLY A 241 -1.37 5.86 -6.95
CA GLY A 241 -0.82 5.33 -8.21
C GLY A 241 0.26 6.23 -8.81
N THR A 242 0.09 7.56 -8.74
CA THR A 242 1.11 8.52 -9.18
C THR A 242 2.40 8.39 -8.38
N GLN A 243 2.30 8.29 -7.04
CA GLN A 243 3.48 8.16 -6.18
C GLN A 243 4.20 6.81 -6.39
N ILE A 244 3.45 5.72 -6.55
CA ILE A 244 4.01 4.41 -6.91
C ILE A 244 4.75 4.48 -8.26
N ALA A 245 4.18 5.16 -9.26
CA ALA A 245 4.81 5.33 -10.57
C ALA A 245 6.14 6.12 -10.47
N ARG A 246 6.20 7.14 -9.62
CA ARG A 246 7.44 7.89 -9.35
C ARG A 246 8.52 7.03 -8.70
N ALA A 247 8.16 6.22 -7.69
CA ALA A 247 9.08 5.27 -7.07
C ALA A 247 9.60 4.24 -8.09
N ARG A 248 8.72 3.70 -8.96
CA ARG A 248 9.12 2.80 -10.05
C ARG A 248 10.05 3.47 -11.07
N LEU A 249 9.80 4.75 -11.39
CA LEU A 249 10.69 5.50 -12.27
C LEU A 249 12.06 5.68 -11.63
N ALA A 250 12.15 6.08 -10.36
CA ALA A 250 13.42 6.19 -9.64
C ALA A 250 14.17 4.84 -9.59
N ALA A 251 13.43 3.74 -9.36
CA ALA A 251 14.00 2.38 -9.41
C ALA A 251 14.57 2.02 -10.79
N SER A 252 13.98 2.49 -11.88
CA SER A 252 14.46 2.20 -13.25
C SER A 252 15.73 2.95 -13.64
N LEU A 253 16.21 3.86 -12.83
CA LEU A 253 17.43 4.64 -13.05
C LEU A 253 18.67 4.07 -12.32
N LEU A 254 18.47 3.00 -11.55
CA LEU A 254 19.52 2.24 -10.84
C LEU A 254 20.07 1.12 -11.71
#